data_825212bab709d7e884c7aacf79454a13
#
_entry.id   825212bab709d7e884c7aacf79454a13
#
_cell.length_a   1.000
_cell.length_b   1.000
_cell.length_c   1.000
_cell.angle_alpha   90.00
_cell.angle_beta   90.00
_cell.angle_gamma   90.00
#
_symmetry.space_group_name_H-M   'P 1'
#
loop_
_entity.id
_entity.type
_entity.pdbx_description
1 polymer ?
#
loop_
_entity_poly.entity_id
_entity_poly.type
_entity_poly.pdbx_seq_one_letter_code
_entity_poly.pdbx_strand_id
1 'polypeptide(L)'
;MTAAGATEFDRATAVTSLGGGAWAADIDAGWFAGRGPNGGYLAATVLRAMVAELDDPAREPRSLTCHYLRPPAAGPARIDVTVERSGRATSTLTARLAQDGRACVLGVAAFGIGVPAPADYAGAPPAVPGPGAVPAADNSGSGLAIVGRFELRPALGGAMFAGADEALTGGWLRFSDVRATDAIALAMFADAWFPAPWVRLRGPVAAPTIDLTVHFRGPRAAGAVAPGEPVLAVFRSTTAADGFFEEDGELWTRDGVLLAQNRQLALLEPLDRAAA
;
A
#
# COMPACT_ATOMS: atom_id res chain seq x y z
N MET A 1 12.27 -20.65 13.15
CA MET A 1 11.88 -20.01 14.42
C MET A 1 10.76 -19.03 14.10
N THR A 2 9.51 -19.39 14.36
CA THR A 2 8.40 -18.45 14.32
C THR A 2 8.57 -17.48 15.49
N ALA A 3 8.87 -16.21 15.18
CA ALA A 3 9.01 -15.16 16.17
C ALA A 3 7.68 -15.04 16.94
N ALA A 4 7.71 -15.36 18.24
CA ALA A 4 6.61 -15.04 19.15
C ALA A 4 6.45 -13.52 19.14
N GLY A 5 5.39 -12.99 18.49
CA GLY A 5 5.11 -11.56 18.39
C GLY A 5 4.88 -11.03 16.95
N ALA A 6 5.05 -11.86 15.90
CA ALA A 6 4.76 -11.42 14.52
C ALA A 6 3.24 -11.19 14.35
N THR A 7 2.86 -10.01 13.82
CA THR A 7 1.45 -9.70 13.49
C THR A 7 0.94 -10.55 12.32
N GLU A 8 -0.34 -10.51 12.07
CA GLU A 8 -0.94 -11.21 10.93
C GLU A 8 -0.38 -10.70 9.59
N PHE A 9 -0.20 -9.39 9.47
CA PHE A 9 0.43 -8.77 8.31
C PHE A 9 1.89 -9.20 8.12
N ASP A 10 2.68 -9.29 9.21
CA ASP A 10 4.08 -9.72 9.12
C ASP A 10 4.20 -11.18 8.67
N ARG A 11 3.27 -12.05 9.09
CA ARG A 11 3.23 -13.45 8.63
C ARG A 11 2.82 -13.54 7.17
N ALA A 12 1.77 -12.79 6.76
CA ALA A 12 1.25 -12.82 5.40
C ALA A 12 2.22 -12.25 4.35
N THR A 13 3.08 -11.30 4.75
CA THR A 13 4.11 -10.71 3.87
C THR A 13 5.49 -11.33 4.04
N ALA A 14 5.63 -12.39 4.86
CA ALA A 14 6.93 -13.03 5.11
C ALA A 14 7.54 -13.58 3.82
N VAL A 15 8.87 -13.45 3.72
CA VAL A 15 9.66 -14.00 2.61
C VAL A 15 10.79 -14.86 3.15
N THR A 16 11.16 -15.90 2.40
CA THR A 16 12.24 -16.81 2.77
C THR A 16 13.25 -16.87 1.62
N SER A 17 14.52 -16.66 1.92
CA SER A 17 15.59 -16.73 0.90
C SER A 17 15.71 -18.13 0.30
N LEU A 18 15.81 -18.18 -1.01
CA LEU A 18 16.13 -19.36 -1.81
C LEU A 18 17.57 -19.29 -2.34
N GLY A 19 18.29 -18.18 -2.06
CA GLY A 19 19.61 -17.88 -2.56
C GLY A 19 19.62 -17.23 -3.95
N GLY A 20 20.71 -16.52 -4.27
CA GLY A 20 20.90 -15.91 -5.59
C GLY A 20 19.86 -14.86 -5.98
N GLY A 21 19.39 -14.06 -5.04
CA GLY A 21 18.36 -13.04 -5.28
C GLY A 21 16.93 -13.58 -5.37
N ALA A 22 16.75 -14.88 -5.17
CA ALA A 22 15.42 -15.51 -5.20
C ALA A 22 14.83 -15.67 -3.81
N TRP A 23 13.52 -15.41 -3.69
CA TRP A 23 12.75 -15.41 -2.45
C TRP A 23 11.44 -16.18 -2.63
N ALA A 24 11.08 -16.98 -1.66
CA ALA A 24 9.76 -17.60 -1.56
C ALA A 24 8.81 -16.69 -0.79
N ALA A 25 7.58 -16.59 -1.24
CA ALA A 25 6.45 -15.98 -0.54
C ALA A 25 5.25 -16.91 -0.60
N ASP A 26 4.29 -16.74 0.29
CA ASP A 26 2.99 -17.44 0.26
C ASP A 26 1.87 -16.39 0.22
N ILE A 27 1.10 -16.37 -0.86
CA ILE A 27 0.02 -15.41 -1.07
C ILE A 27 -1.18 -15.82 -0.22
N ASP A 28 -1.48 -15.03 0.81
CA ASP A 28 -2.52 -15.32 1.78
C ASP A 28 -3.88 -14.77 1.31
N ALA A 29 -4.86 -15.66 1.17
CA ALA A 29 -6.24 -15.34 0.78
C ALA A 29 -6.93 -14.34 1.73
N GLY A 30 -6.48 -14.21 2.97
CA GLY A 30 -6.98 -13.24 3.95
C GLY A 30 -6.71 -11.78 3.56
N TRP A 31 -5.91 -11.53 2.52
CA TRP A 31 -5.57 -10.20 1.99
C TRP A 31 -6.16 -9.95 0.59
N PHE A 32 -7.18 -10.71 0.22
CA PHE A 32 -7.87 -10.52 -1.06
C PHE A 32 -8.92 -9.40 -0.95
N ALA A 33 -8.90 -8.52 -1.95
CA ALA A 33 -9.85 -7.44 -2.15
C ALA A 33 -10.77 -7.75 -3.35
N GLY A 34 -11.63 -8.76 -3.19
CA GLY A 34 -12.47 -9.26 -4.27
C GLY A 34 -11.82 -10.43 -5.02
N ARG A 35 -11.47 -10.25 -6.29
CA ARG A 35 -11.01 -11.34 -7.18
C ARG A 35 -9.56 -11.74 -7.00
N GLY A 36 -8.79 -10.96 -6.31
CA GLY A 36 -7.37 -11.19 -6.11
C GLY A 36 -6.83 -10.49 -4.89
N PRO A 37 -5.54 -10.68 -4.62
CA PRO A 37 -4.86 -9.98 -3.54
C PRO A 37 -4.89 -8.47 -3.77
N ASN A 38 -5.00 -7.70 -2.68
CA ASN A 38 -4.88 -6.25 -2.71
C ASN A 38 -3.51 -5.82 -3.25
N GLY A 39 -3.46 -4.73 -4.04
CA GLY A 39 -2.21 -4.25 -4.65
C GLY A 39 -1.19 -3.78 -3.63
N GLY A 40 -1.62 -3.10 -2.57
CA GLY A 40 -0.73 -2.69 -1.46
C GLY A 40 -0.13 -3.87 -0.70
N TYR A 41 -0.89 -4.97 -0.53
CA TYR A 41 -0.37 -6.21 0.04
C TYR A 41 0.74 -6.83 -0.83
N LEU A 42 0.54 -6.88 -2.15
CA LEU A 42 1.55 -7.38 -3.07
C LEU A 42 2.77 -6.46 -3.12
N ALA A 43 2.57 -5.12 -3.13
CA ALA A 43 3.64 -4.13 -3.06
C ALA A 43 4.47 -4.28 -1.77
N ALA A 44 3.82 -4.47 -0.63
CA ALA A 44 4.48 -4.71 0.66
C ALA A 44 5.30 -6.00 0.65
N THR A 45 4.77 -7.08 0.07
CA THR A 45 5.47 -8.38 -0.04
C THR A 45 6.71 -8.26 -0.93
N VAL A 46 6.59 -7.59 -2.08
CA VAL A 46 7.71 -7.31 -2.99
C VAL A 46 8.76 -6.43 -2.31
N LEU A 47 8.34 -5.35 -1.64
CA LEU A 47 9.24 -4.46 -0.91
C LEU A 47 10.01 -5.20 0.19
N ARG A 48 9.35 -6.12 0.91
CA ARG A 48 10.00 -6.94 1.94
C ARG A 48 11.12 -7.79 1.37
N ALA A 49 10.92 -8.42 0.21
CA ALA A 49 11.98 -9.17 -0.47
C ALA A 49 13.14 -8.27 -0.90
N MET A 50 12.84 -7.06 -1.42
CA MET A 50 13.88 -6.09 -1.80
C MET A 50 14.70 -5.58 -0.60
N VAL A 51 14.03 -5.30 0.54
CA VAL A 51 14.71 -4.91 1.79
C VAL A 51 15.62 -6.03 2.27
N ALA A 52 15.14 -7.27 2.24
CA ALA A 52 15.91 -8.44 2.67
C ALA A 52 17.09 -8.75 1.75
N GLU A 53 16.96 -8.55 0.42
CA GLU A 53 18.04 -8.76 -0.55
C GLU A 53 19.11 -7.68 -0.44
N LEU A 54 18.72 -6.42 -0.20
CA LEU A 54 19.65 -5.32 -0.05
C LEU A 54 20.52 -5.47 1.21
N ASP A 55 19.93 -6.01 2.28
CA ASP A 55 20.56 -6.29 3.59
C ASP A 55 21.42 -5.13 4.13
N ASP A 56 20.96 -3.90 3.95
CA ASP A 56 21.61 -2.68 4.41
C ASP A 56 20.63 -1.83 5.24
N PRO A 57 20.68 -1.93 6.58
CA PRO A 57 19.76 -1.21 7.46
C PRO A 57 19.92 0.32 7.44
N ALA A 58 21.02 0.83 6.87
CA ALA A 58 21.21 2.28 6.70
C ALA A 58 20.45 2.82 5.49
N ARG A 59 20.02 1.96 4.58
CA ARG A 59 19.31 2.33 3.35
C ARG A 59 17.83 2.04 3.47
N GLU A 60 17.05 3.08 3.55
CA GLU A 60 15.60 2.98 3.60
C GLU A 60 14.97 3.10 2.21
N PRO A 61 13.80 2.50 2.00
CA PRO A 61 13.02 2.73 0.79
C PRO A 61 12.71 4.23 0.61
N ARG A 62 12.93 4.74 -0.60
CA ARG A 62 12.58 6.12 -1.01
C ARG A 62 11.46 6.14 -2.02
N SER A 63 11.41 5.13 -2.91
CA SER A 63 10.30 4.91 -3.81
C SER A 63 10.12 3.43 -4.08
N LEU A 64 8.89 3.04 -4.40
CA LEU A 64 8.54 1.76 -4.96
C LEU A 64 7.50 2.00 -6.04
N THR A 65 7.71 1.45 -7.24
CA THR A 65 6.71 1.38 -8.30
C THR A 65 6.43 -0.07 -8.60
N CYS A 66 5.16 -0.49 -8.54
CA CYS A 66 4.70 -1.82 -8.93
C CYS A 66 3.75 -1.73 -10.13
N HIS A 67 3.96 -2.60 -11.14
CA HIS A 67 3.00 -2.85 -12.20
C HIS A 67 2.36 -4.23 -11.99
N TYR A 68 1.03 -4.26 -11.97
CA TYR A 68 0.24 -5.47 -11.72
C TYR A 68 -0.19 -6.08 -13.06
N LEU A 69 0.43 -7.18 -13.44
CA LEU A 69 0.24 -7.83 -14.74
C LEU A 69 -0.94 -8.81 -14.73
N ARG A 70 -1.13 -9.47 -13.60
CA ARG A 70 -2.23 -10.40 -13.31
C ARG A 70 -2.33 -10.69 -11.81
N PRO A 71 -3.51 -10.97 -11.28
CA PRO A 71 -3.64 -11.38 -9.89
C PRO A 71 -3.03 -12.78 -9.69
N PRO A 72 -2.15 -12.99 -8.71
CA PRO A 72 -1.78 -14.33 -8.28
C PRO A 72 -2.93 -14.98 -7.52
N ALA A 73 -3.00 -16.29 -7.54
CA ALA A 73 -3.87 -17.08 -6.66
C ALA A 73 -3.25 -17.16 -5.24
N ALA A 74 -4.05 -17.58 -4.24
CA ALA A 74 -3.51 -17.94 -2.94
C ALA A 74 -2.54 -19.13 -3.05
N GLY A 75 -1.46 -19.10 -2.28
CA GLY A 75 -0.45 -20.14 -2.26
C GLY A 75 0.95 -19.68 -2.67
N PRO A 76 1.87 -20.61 -2.92
CA PRO A 76 3.28 -20.33 -3.15
C PRO A 76 3.53 -19.39 -4.34
N ALA A 77 4.42 -18.43 -4.14
CA ALA A 77 4.93 -17.54 -5.18
C ALA A 77 6.45 -17.38 -5.03
N ARG A 78 7.09 -16.96 -6.11
CA ARG A 78 8.53 -16.66 -6.16
C ARG A 78 8.73 -15.19 -6.47
N ILE A 79 9.69 -14.57 -5.79
CA ILE A 79 10.13 -13.20 -6.06
C ILE A 79 11.61 -13.26 -6.41
N ASP A 80 11.96 -12.85 -7.62
CA ASP A 80 13.35 -12.67 -8.05
C ASP A 80 13.69 -11.19 -7.90
N VAL A 81 14.73 -10.88 -7.12
CA VAL A 81 15.20 -9.52 -6.84
C VAL A 81 16.59 -9.35 -7.43
N THR A 82 16.81 -8.21 -8.08
CA THR A 82 18.14 -7.82 -8.62
C THR A 82 18.53 -6.46 -8.07
N VAL A 83 19.74 -6.36 -7.53
CA VAL A 83 20.38 -5.08 -7.21
C VAL A 83 20.99 -4.54 -8.51
N GLU A 84 20.26 -3.65 -9.19
CA GLU A 84 20.67 -3.06 -10.48
C GLU A 84 21.88 -2.15 -10.31
N ARG A 85 21.90 -1.41 -9.22
CA ARG A 85 22.97 -0.50 -8.87
C ARG A 85 22.99 -0.25 -7.37
N SER A 86 24.19 -0.27 -6.78
CA SER A 86 24.42 0.22 -5.42
C SER A 86 25.54 1.26 -5.45
N GLY A 87 25.19 2.52 -5.19
CA GLY A 87 26.13 3.65 -5.12
C GLY A 87 26.37 4.08 -3.66
N ARG A 88 27.06 5.20 -3.47
CA ARG A 88 27.41 5.71 -2.13
C ARG A 88 26.16 6.09 -1.31
N ALA A 89 25.18 6.75 -1.91
CA ALA A 89 23.99 7.26 -1.21
C ALA A 89 22.69 6.54 -1.57
N THR A 90 22.62 5.92 -2.75
CA THR A 90 21.40 5.29 -3.27
C THR A 90 21.67 3.93 -3.89
N SER A 91 20.68 3.04 -3.78
CA SER A 91 20.62 1.76 -4.50
C SER A 91 19.31 1.67 -5.27
N THR A 92 19.35 1.04 -6.44
CA THR A 92 18.14 0.75 -7.24
C THR A 92 18.02 -0.76 -7.38
N LEU A 93 16.83 -1.27 -7.07
CA LEU A 93 16.51 -2.68 -7.15
C LEU A 93 15.32 -2.89 -8.07
N THR A 94 15.31 -4.03 -8.77
CA THR A 94 14.12 -4.54 -9.46
C THR A 94 13.66 -5.83 -8.81
N ALA A 95 12.36 -6.13 -8.91
CA ALA A 95 11.81 -7.40 -8.46
C ALA A 95 10.74 -7.90 -9.42
N ARG A 96 10.61 -9.22 -9.49
CA ARG A 96 9.58 -9.90 -10.27
C ARG A 96 8.92 -10.97 -9.41
N LEU A 97 7.68 -10.72 -8.98
CA LEU A 97 6.85 -11.74 -8.36
C LEU A 97 6.18 -12.56 -9.44
N ALA A 98 6.33 -13.88 -9.36
CA ALA A 98 5.77 -14.83 -10.30
C ALA A 98 5.12 -16.01 -9.59
N GLN A 99 4.10 -16.58 -10.21
CA GLN A 99 3.44 -17.81 -9.79
C GLN A 99 3.26 -18.72 -11.03
N ASP A 100 3.58 -19.99 -10.90
CA ASP A 100 3.56 -20.98 -12.00
C ASP A 100 4.32 -20.52 -13.26
N GLY A 101 5.49 -19.88 -13.05
CA GLY A 101 6.34 -19.35 -14.12
C GLY A 101 5.82 -18.07 -14.79
N ARG A 102 4.66 -17.55 -14.39
CA ARG A 102 4.00 -16.37 -14.98
C ARG A 102 4.17 -15.16 -14.06
N ALA A 103 4.70 -14.06 -14.61
CA ALA A 103 4.85 -12.83 -13.84
C ALA A 103 3.50 -12.26 -13.42
N CYS A 104 3.38 -11.90 -12.16
CA CYS A 104 2.19 -11.27 -11.56
C CYS A 104 2.45 -9.80 -11.27
N VAL A 105 3.63 -9.47 -10.70
CA VAL A 105 4.02 -8.09 -10.36
C VAL A 105 5.44 -7.83 -10.84
N LEU A 106 5.67 -6.64 -11.39
CA LEU A 106 7.01 -6.08 -11.62
C LEU A 106 7.19 -4.90 -10.68
N GLY A 107 8.30 -4.87 -9.94
CA GLY A 107 8.63 -3.82 -9.00
C GLY A 107 9.96 -3.14 -9.33
N VAL A 108 10.04 -1.82 -9.15
CA VAL A 108 11.29 -1.05 -9.16
C VAL A 108 11.30 -0.18 -7.90
N ALA A 109 12.41 -0.23 -7.15
CA ALA A 109 12.54 0.56 -5.93
C ALA A 109 13.88 1.30 -5.88
N ALA A 110 13.85 2.51 -5.31
CA ALA A 110 15.04 3.23 -4.90
C ALA A 110 15.15 3.21 -3.37
N PHE A 111 16.35 2.91 -2.90
CA PHE A 111 16.74 2.98 -1.48
C PHE A 111 17.80 4.05 -1.29
N GLY A 112 17.86 4.64 -0.11
CA GLY A 112 18.85 5.67 0.14
C GLY A 112 19.07 5.97 1.62
N ILE A 113 20.29 6.42 1.93
CA ILE A 113 20.63 7.02 3.22
C ILE A 113 20.15 8.46 3.27
N GLY A 114 19.96 9.00 4.48
CA GLY A 114 19.76 10.44 4.66
C GLY A 114 21.05 11.19 4.32
N VAL A 115 20.91 12.28 3.57
CA VAL A 115 22.04 13.19 3.26
C VAL A 115 21.70 14.60 3.74
N PRO A 116 22.70 15.43 4.11
CA PRO A 116 22.46 16.83 4.43
C PRO A 116 21.77 17.53 3.25
N ALA A 117 20.71 18.27 3.55
CA ALA A 117 19.93 19.00 2.55
C ALA A 117 20.00 20.51 2.85
N PRO A 118 19.97 21.38 1.83
CA PRO A 118 19.97 22.83 2.00
C PRO A 118 18.65 23.36 2.59
N ALA A 119 17.56 22.57 2.46
CA ALA A 119 16.26 22.88 3.02
C ALA A 119 15.41 21.61 3.21
N ASP A 120 14.62 21.61 4.27
CA ASP A 120 13.54 20.64 4.49
C ASP A 120 12.22 21.41 4.49
N TYR A 121 11.23 20.90 3.77
CA TYR A 121 9.85 21.43 3.77
C TYR A 121 8.84 20.31 3.52
N ALA A 122 7.64 20.50 4.03
CA ALA A 122 6.47 19.65 3.74
C ALA A 122 5.20 20.50 3.73
N GLY A 123 4.18 20.04 3.03
CA GLY A 123 2.83 20.59 3.15
C GLY A 123 2.23 20.28 4.52
N ALA A 124 0.96 20.63 4.69
CA ALA A 124 0.18 20.28 5.87
C ALA A 124 -0.98 19.34 5.46
N PRO A 125 -1.38 18.40 6.32
CA PRO A 125 -2.55 17.58 6.08
C PRO A 125 -3.83 18.42 6.11
N PRO A 126 -4.93 17.95 5.49
CA PRO A 126 -6.22 18.58 5.68
C PRO A 126 -6.65 18.54 7.15
N ALA A 127 -7.39 19.57 7.58
CA ALA A 127 -7.95 19.60 8.92
C ALA A 127 -9.10 18.59 9.03
N VAL A 128 -8.96 17.61 9.92
CA VAL A 128 -9.99 16.60 10.21
C VAL A 128 -10.12 16.41 11.73
N PRO A 129 -11.28 15.91 12.22
CA PRO A 129 -11.41 15.54 13.62
C PRO A 129 -10.38 14.45 14.00
N GLY A 130 -9.85 14.49 15.23
CA GLY A 130 -8.92 13.47 15.71
C GLY A 130 -9.53 12.07 15.74
N PRO A 131 -8.72 11.00 15.73
CA PRO A 131 -9.21 9.62 15.59
C PRO A 131 -10.20 9.21 16.70
N GLY A 132 -10.05 9.73 17.91
CA GLY A 132 -10.99 9.46 19.00
C GLY A 132 -12.38 10.14 18.87
N ALA A 133 -12.52 11.12 17.97
CA ALA A 133 -13.79 11.80 17.70
C ALA A 133 -14.54 11.23 16.49
N VAL A 134 -13.93 10.30 15.75
CA VAL A 134 -14.52 9.69 14.55
C VAL A 134 -14.83 8.22 14.84
N PRO A 135 -16.07 7.75 14.70
CA PRO A 135 -16.40 6.34 14.91
C PRO A 135 -15.69 5.46 13.87
N ALA A 136 -15.33 4.25 14.27
CA ALA A 136 -14.84 3.24 13.33
C ALA A 136 -15.98 2.85 12.36
N ALA A 137 -15.64 2.63 11.10
CA ALA A 137 -16.56 2.12 10.12
C ALA A 137 -17.00 0.70 10.48
N ASP A 138 -18.30 0.43 10.36
CA ASP A 138 -18.79 -0.96 10.44
C ASP A 138 -18.62 -1.63 9.08
N ASN A 139 -17.67 -2.53 9.03
CA ASN A 139 -17.34 -3.26 7.82
C ASN A 139 -17.82 -4.73 7.84
N SER A 140 -18.63 -5.11 8.83
CA SER A 140 -19.08 -6.49 9.08
C SER A 140 -19.86 -7.10 7.91
N GLY A 141 -20.49 -6.27 7.07
CA GLY A 141 -21.26 -6.71 5.90
C GLY A 141 -20.51 -6.74 4.57
N SER A 142 -19.21 -6.42 4.53
CA SER A 142 -18.48 -6.26 3.26
C SER A 142 -18.25 -7.58 2.50
N GLY A 143 -18.19 -8.70 3.20
CA GLY A 143 -17.85 -10.02 2.61
C GLY A 143 -16.39 -10.14 2.13
N LEU A 144 -15.58 -9.09 2.22
CA LEU A 144 -14.18 -9.08 1.82
C LEU A 144 -13.27 -9.39 3.01
N ALA A 145 -12.42 -10.41 2.88
CA ALA A 145 -11.51 -10.84 3.94
C ALA A 145 -10.57 -9.74 4.43
N ILE A 146 -10.05 -8.92 3.51
CA ILE A 146 -9.12 -7.84 3.80
C ILE A 146 -9.70 -6.75 4.72
N VAL A 147 -11.01 -6.53 4.68
CA VAL A 147 -11.66 -5.43 5.44
C VAL A 147 -11.51 -5.62 6.95
N GLY A 148 -11.48 -6.86 7.44
CA GLY A 148 -11.23 -7.16 8.85
C GLY A 148 -9.78 -6.91 9.31
N ARG A 149 -8.85 -6.64 8.38
CA ARG A 149 -7.44 -6.39 8.69
C ARG A 149 -7.16 -4.96 9.15
N PHE A 150 -8.12 -4.06 8.96
CA PHE A 150 -7.97 -2.63 9.24
C PHE A 150 -9.08 -2.10 10.13
N GLU A 151 -8.74 -1.12 10.95
CA GLU A 151 -9.68 -0.19 11.53
C GLU A 151 -9.66 1.09 10.71
N LEU A 152 -10.79 1.41 10.08
CA LEU A 152 -10.99 2.62 9.27
C LEU A 152 -11.94 3.56 10.02
N ARG A 153 -11.59 4.85 10.09
CA ARG A 153 -12.44 5.92 10.66
C ARG A 153 -12.57 7.03 9.63
N PRO A 154 -13.60 6.99 8.76
CA PRO A 154 -13.81 7.99 7.72
C PRO A 154 -13.98 9.39 8.33
N ALA A 155 -13.11 10.34 7.92
CA ALA A 155 -13.07 11.69 8.45
C ALA A 155 -13.05 12.78 7.38
N LEU A 156 -12.95 12.37 6.10
CA LEU A 156 -12.79 13.27 4.96
C LEU A 156 -13.54 12.74 3.74
N GLY A 157 -14.17 13.65 2.99
CA GLY A 157 -14.83 13.35 1.72
C GLY A 157 -16.16 12.63 1.85
N GLY A 158 -16.60 12.00 0.76
CA GLY A 158 -17.90 11.34 0.67
C GLY A 158 -17.90 9.88 1.11
N ALA A 159 -19.09 9.34 1.36
CA ALA A 159 -19.28 7.90 1.51
C ALA A 159 -19.25 7.20 0.15
N MET A 160 -18.93 5.90 0.14
CA MET A 160 -18.97 5.08 -1.08
C MET A 160 -20.34 5.17 -1.76
N PHE A 161 -20.33 5.37 -3.06
CA PHE A 161 -21.53 5.38 -3.95
C PHE A 161 -22.60 6.42 -3.59
N ALA A 162 -22.21 7.48 -2.86
CA ALA A 162 -23.10 8.56 -2.49
C ALA A 162 -23.39 9.58 -3.63
N GLY A 163 -22.57 9.55 -4.70
CA GLY A 163 -22.69 10.47 -5.82
C GLY A 163 -22.20 11.89 -5.47
N ALA A 164 -21.09 11.98 -4.75
CA ALA A 164 -20.44 13.24 -4.40
C ALA A 164 -19.90 13.98 -5.62
N ASP A 165 -19.72 15.30 -5.51
CA ASP A 165 -19.20 16.14 -6.58
C ASP A 165 -17.70 15.99 -6.77
N GLU A 166 -16.95 15.65 -5.72
CA GLU A 166 -15.50 15.44 -5.73
C GLU A 166 -15.15 13.99 -5.42
N ALA A 167 -14.16 13.44 -6.13
CA ALA A 167 -13.57 12.15 -5.79
C ALA A 167 -12.51 12.36 -4.70
N LEU A 168 -12.96 12.56 -3.48
CA LEU A 168 -12.14 12.77 -2.29
C LEU A 168 -12.65 11.86 -1.18
N THR A 169 -11.74 11.10 -0.56
CA THR A 169 -12.05 10.25 0.59
C THR A 169 -10.83 10.12 1.49
N GLY A 170 -11.04 9.72 2.73
CA GLY A 170 -9.96 9.48 3.66
C GLY A 170 -10.41 9.50 5.11
N GLY A 171 -9.44 9.32 5.97
CA GLY A 171 -9.62 9.27 7.41
C GLY A 171 -8.51 8.52 8.10
N TRP A 172 -8.76 8.10 9.33
CA TRP A 172 -7.78 7.41 10.14
C TRP A 172 -7.77 5.92 9.84
N LEU A 173 -6.57 5.41 9.61
CA LEU A 173 -6.30 4.03 9.18
C LEU A 173 -5.23 3.41 10.09
N ARG A 174 -5.46 2.19 10.57
CA ARG A 174 -4.44 1.35 11.19
C ARG A 174 -4.74 -0.12 10.94
N PHE A 175 -3.76 -0.99 11.16
CA PHE A 175 -4.05 -2.42 11.25
C PHE A 175 -4.93 -2.72 12.48
N SER A 176 -5.74 -3.77 12.39
CA SER A 176 -6.48 -4.30 13.54
C SER A 176 -5.52 -4.83 14.61
N ASP A 177 -4.39 -5.44 14.21
CA ASP A 177 -3.29 -5.81 15.09
C ASP A 177 -2.47 -4.58 15.51
N VAL A 178 -1.87 -4.63 16.71
CA VAL A 178 -0.93 -3.61 17.17
C VAL A 178 0.42 -3.83 16.48
N ARG A 179 0.74 -2.98 15.52
CA ARG A 179 1.96 -3.00 14.72
C ARG A 179 2.52 -1.60 14.54
N ALA A 180 3.87 -1.48 14.53
CA ALA A 180 4.53 -0.24 14.15
C ALA A 180 4.34 0.05 12.65
N THR A 181 4.23 1.34 12.31
CA THR A 181 4.16 1.80 10.92
C THR A 181 5.57 2.01 10.37
N ASP A 182 6.01 1.09 9.53
CA ASP A 182 7.26 1.12 8.76
C ASP A 182 6.99 1.28 7.26
N ALA A 183 8.03 1.25 6.43
CA ALA A 183 7.87 1.36 4.97
C ALA A 183 7.02 0.21 4.38
N ILE A 184 7.06 -0.99 4.96
CA ILE A 184 6.24 -2.13 4.53
C ILE A 184 4.76 -1.87 4.81
N ALA A 185 4.45 -1.31 6.01
CA ALA A 185 3.09 -0.89 6.35
C ALA A 185 2.61 0.26 5.46
N LEU A 186 3.47 1.25 5.17
CA LEU A 186 3.12 2.37 4.30
C LEU A 186 2.83 1.92 2.86
N ALA A 187 3.57 0.92 2.33
CA ALA A 187 3.26 0.33 1.03
C ALA A 187 1.88 -0.34 1.02
N MET A 188 1.50 -1.02 2.11
CA MET A 188 0.14 -1.58 2.27
C MET A 188 -0.91 -0.46 2.37
N PHE A 189 -0.68 0.55 3.20
CA PHE A 189 -1.64 1.63 3.45
C PHE A 189 -1.89 2.52 2.22
N ALA A 190 -0.94 2.56 1.28
CA ALA A 190 -1.09 3.27 0.01
C ALA A 190 -2.23 2.72 -0.87
N ASP A 191 -2.75 1.52 -0.57
CA ASP A 191 -3.87 0.88 -1.30
C ASP A 191 -4.86 0.18 -0.35
N ALA A 192 -4.93 0.62 0.92
CA ALA A 192 -5.79 -0.01 1.94
C ALA A 192 -7.16 0.66 2.08
N TRP A 193 -7.36 1.80 1.46
CA TRP A 193 -8.64 2.53 1.44
C TRP A 193 -9.43 2.16 0.20
N PHE A 194 -10.75 2.42 0.20
CA PHE A 194 -11.53 2.26 -1.02
C PHE A 194 -11.22 3.38 -2.02
N PRO A 195 -11.28 3.11 -3.35
CA PRO A 195 -10.92 4.08 -4.37
C PRO A 195 -11.73 5.38 -4.31
N ALA A 196 -11.05 6.54 -4.40
CA ALA A 196 -11.70 7.85 -4.34
C ALA A 196 -12.81 8.05 -5.40
N PRO A 197 -12.73 7.55 -6.64
CA PRO A 197 -13.84 7.65 -7.59
C PRO A 197 -15.15 7.02 -7.12
N TRP A 198 -15.11 6.03 -6.20
CA TRP A 198 -16.32 5.39 -5.71
C TRP A 198 -17.28 6.33 -4.97
N VAL A 199 -16.76 7.42 -4.38
CA VAL A 199 -17.65 8.40 -3.72
C VAL A 199 -18.51 9.19 -4.71
N ARG A 200 -18.06 9.34 -5.97
CA ARG A 200 -18.79 10.00 -7.04
C ARG A 200 -19.85 9.12 -7.70
N LEU A 201 -19.64 7.82 -7.65
CA LEU A 201 -20.54 6.85 -8.29
C LEU A 201 -21.81 6.62 -7.45
N ARG A 202 -22.84 6.05 -8.07
CA ARG A 202 -24.11 5.68 -7.42
C ARG A 202 -24.33 4.16 -7.36
N GLY A 203 -23.31 3.39 -7.72
CA GLY A 203 -23.37 1.92 -7.71
C GLY A 203 -21.99 1.29 -7.79
N PRO A 204 -21.87 0.04 -7.39
CA PRO A 204 -20.59 -0.67 -7.27
C PRO A 204 -19.95 -0.94 -8.63
N VAL A 205 -18.64 -0.78 -8.69
CA VAL A 205 -17.77 -1.10 -9.82
C VAL A 205 -16.51 -1.79 -9.32
N ALA A 206 -15.82 -2.53 -10.19
CA ALA A 206 -14.47 -2.99 -9.91
C ALA A 206 -13.45 -1.87 -10.23
N ALA A 207 -12.36 -1.84 -9.47
CA ALA A 207 -11.28 -0.87 -9.63
C ALA A 207 -9.91 -1.57 -9.56
N PRO A 208 -9.59 -2.48 -10.52
CA PRO A 208 -8.30 -3.16 -10.50
C PRO A 208 -7.16 -2.17 -10.82
N THR A 209 -6.15 -2.15 -9.95
CA THR A 209 -4.95 -1.31 -10.10
C THR A 209 -4.05 -1.85 -11.21
N ILE A 210 -3.57 -0.97 -12.09
CA ILE A 210 -2.61 -1.26 -13.15
C ILE A 210 -1.19 -1.01 -12.64
N ASP A 211 -0.96 0.16 -12.03
CA ASP A 211 0.29 0.47 -11.36
C ASP A 211 0.06 1.26 -10.07
N LEU A 212 1.03 1.16 -9.17
CA LEU A 212 1.07 1.91 -7.92
C LEU A 212 2.51 2.37 -7.68
N THR A 213 2.70 3.67 -7.53
CA THR A 213 3.96 4.26 -7.10
C THR A 213 3.81 4.84 -5.69
N VAL A 214 4.71 4.49 -4.79
CA VAL A 214 4.79 5.01 -3.42
C VAL A 214 6.12 5.73 -3.23
N HIS A 215 6.10 6.97 -2.75
CA HIS A 215 7.26 7.73 -2.32
C HIS A 215 7.28 7.81 -0.80
N PHE A 216 8.27 7.20 -0.18
CA PHE A 216 8.48 7.21 1.27
C PHE A 216 9.27 8.45 1.68
N ARG A 217 8.84 9.13 2.75
CA ARG A 217 9.42 10.41 3.16
C ARG A 217 10.52 10.28 4.23
N GLY A 218 11.06 9.06 4.39
CA GLY A 218 12.30 8.75 5.09
C GLY A 218 12.17 8.39 6.57
N PRO A 219 13.32 8.18 7.26
CA PRO A 219 13.39 7.57 8.59
C PRO A 219 12.70 8.38 9.67
N ARG A 220 12.65 9.70 9.53
CA ARG A 220 11.89 10.56 10.43
C ARG A 220 10.40 10.24 10.43
N ALA A 221 9.91 9.65 9.33
CA ALA A 221 8.53 9.22 9.19
C ALA A 221 8.27 7.86 9.88
N ALA A 222 9.17 6.88 9.73
CA ALA A 222 8.94 5.52 10.25
C ALA A 222 8.95 5.44 11.79
N GLY A 223 9.71 6.32 12.47
CA GLY A 223 9.73 6.38 13.95
C GLY A 223 8.67 7.30 14.56
N ALA A 224 7.86 7.99 13.73
CA ALA A 224 6.92 9.01 14.19
C ALA A 224 5.56 8.43 14.59
N VAL A 225 5.28 7.16 14.32
CA VAL A 225 3.99 6.51 14.60
C VAL A 225 4.20 5.38 15.61
N ALA A 226 3.60 5.54 16.79
CA ALA A 226 3.64 4.50 17.80
C ALA A 226 2.88 3.23 17.35
N PRO A 227 3.26 2.02 17.84
CA PRO A 227 2.53 0.81 17.52
C PRO A 227 1.05 0.94 17.86
N GLY A 228 0.18 0.64 16.89
CA GLY A 228 -1.28 0.75 17.02
C GLY A 228 -1.86 2.16 16.89
N GLU A 229 -1.02 3.19 16.72
CA GLU A 229 -1.50 4.53 16.42
C GLU A 229 -1.94 4.62 14.93
N PRO A 230 -3.12 5.24 14.64
CA PRO A 230 -3.58 5.38 13.28
C PRO A 230 -2.84 6.48 12.52
N VAL A 231 -2.70 6.31 11.22
CA VAL A 231 -2.27 7.34 10.26
C VAL A 231 -3.48 7.99 9.61
N LEU A 232 -3.37 9.26 9.24
CA LEU A 232 -4.37 9.92 8.40
C LEU A 232 -4.05 9.59 6.93
N ALA A 233 -4.96 8.92 6.28
CA ALA A 233 -4.92 8.61 4.85
C ALA A 233 -5.86 9.56 4.10
N VAL A 234 -5.38 10.13 2.99
CA VAL A 234 -6.13 11.05 2.14
C VAL A 234 -5.98 10.58 0.70
N PHE A 235 -7.08 10.33 0.00
CA PHE A 235 -7.08 9.88 -1.39
C PHE A 235 -7.95 10.79 -2.25
N ARG A 236 -7.44 11.16 -3.43
CA ARG A 236 -8.11 12.04 -4.36
C ARG A 236 -7.90 11.56 -5.80
N SER A 237 -8.96 11.62 -6.61
CA SER A 237 -8.89 11.46 -8.06
C SER A 237 -9.40 12.73 -8.73
N THR A 238 -8.69 13.20 -9.73
CA THR A 238 -9.07 14.40 -10.50
C THR A 238 -9.61 14.06 -11.88
N THR A 239 -9.28 12.86 -12.38
CA THR A 239 -9.62 12.45 -13.75
C THR A 239 -10.04 10.99 -13.79
N ALA A 240 -11.20 10.75 -14.43
CA ALA A 240 -11.60 9.41 -14.87
C ALA A 240 -12.15 9.53 -16.30
N ALA A 241 -11.53 8.83 -17.25
CA ALA A 241 -11.92 8.83 -18.64
C ALA A 241 -11.56 7.50 -19.31
N ASP A 242 -12.33 7.10 -20.32
CA ASP A 242 -12.09 5.89 -21.12
C ASP A 242 -11.97 4.59 -20.27
N GLY A 243 -12.62 4.55 -19.10
CA GLY A 243 -12.56 3.42 -18.19
C GLY A 243 -11.30 3.37 -17.32
N PHE A 244 -10.48 4.42 -17.30
CA PHE A 244 -9.31 4.58 -16.43
C PHE A 244 -9.52 5.72 -15.45
N PHE A 245 -8.88 5.64 -14.29
CA PHE A 245 -8.74 6.75 -13.37
C PHE A 245 -7.34 6.78 -12.76
N GLU A 246 -6.90 7.98 -12.38
CA GLU A 246 -5.75 8.14 -11.50
C GLU A 246 -6.22 8.39 -10.06
N GLU A 247 -5.37 8.05 -9.10
CA GLU A 247 -5.60 8.40 -7.71
C GLU A 247 -4.29 8.80 -7.04
N ASP A 248 -4.30 9.98 -6.40
CA ASP A 248 -3.23 10.44 -5.53
C ASP A 248 -3.58 10.13 -4.07
N GLY A 249 -2.60 9.65 -3.32
CA GLY A 249 -2.73 9.40 -1.89
C GLY A 249 -1.64 10.06 -1.06
N GLU A 250 -1.98 10.41 0.17
CA GLU A 250 -1.07 10.92 1.18
C GLU A 250 -1.31 10.23 2.51
N LEU A 251 -0.24 9.86 3.19
CA LEU A 251 -0.27 9.25 4.51
C LEU A 251 0.47 10.17 5.50
N TRP A 252 -0.20 10.55 6.57
CA TRP A 252 0.27 11.52 7.55
C TRP A 252 0.22 10.96 8.96
N THR A 253 1.13 11.41 9.82
CA THR A 253 0.96 11.21 11.27
C THR A 253 -0.16 12.10 11.78
N ARG A 254 -0.63 11.82 12.98
CA ARG A 254 -1.57 12.67 13.70
C ARG A 254 -1.04 14.12 13.91
N ASP A 255 0.27 14.26 14.06
CA ASP A 255 0.92 15.54 14.30
C ASP A 255 1.32 16.26 13.00
N GLY A 256 0.87 15.76 11.85
CA GLY A 256 1.06 16.42 10.55
C GLY A 256 2.41 16.16 9.88
N VAL A 257 3.11 15.07 10.23
CA VAL A 257 4.31 14.64 9.49
C VAL A 257 3.89 13.79 8.31
N LEU A 258 4.32 14.16 7.09
CA LEU A 258 4.09 13.36 5.88
C LEU A 258 4.96 12.10 5.91
N LEU A 259 4.30 10.94 5.85
CA LEU A 259 4.95 9.62 5.87
C LEU A 259 5.22 9.08 4.47
N ALA A 260 4.21 9.16 3.60
CA ALA A 260 4.29 8.71 2.22
C ALA A 260 3.30 9.45 1.33
N GLN A 261 3.61 9.46 0.04
CA GLN A 261 2.70 9.87 -1.03
C GLN A 261 2.65 8.75 -2.06
N ASN A 262 1.49 8.53 -2.65
CA ASN A 262 1.35 7.54 -3.71
C ASN A 262 0.52 8.10 -4.86
N ARG A 263 0.74 7.50 -6.04
CA ARG A 263 -0.13 7.65 -7.21
C ARG A 263 -0.37 6.28 -7.83
N GLN A 264 -1.60 6.03 -8.23
CA GLN A 264 -1.96 4.83 -8.99
C GLN A 264 -2.74 5.16 -10.26
N LEU A 265 -2.61 4.30 -11.25
CA LEU A 265 -3.51 4.17 -12.38
C LEU A 265 -4.34 2.90 -12.20
N ALA A 266 -5.64 3.00 -12.35
CA ALA A 266 -6.54 1.87 -12.22
C ALA A 266 -7.69 1.93 -13.24
N LEU A 267 -8.39 0.80 -13.40
CA LEU A 267 -9.59 0.73 -14.23
C LEU A 267 -10.84 1.06 -13.40
N LEU A 268 -11.87 1.56 -14.06
CA LEU A 268 -13.26 1.58 -13.59
C LEU A 268 -14.08 0.63 -14.45
N GLU A 269 -14.32 -0.58 -13.95
CA GLU A 269 -14.99 -1.63 -14.71
C GLU A 269 -16.37 -1.94 -14.13
N PRO A 270 -17.45 -1.99 -14.95
CA PRO A 270 -18.71 -2.56 -14.52
C PRO A 270 -18.51 -4.00 -14.01
N LEU A 271 -19.21 -4.39 -12.93
CA LEU A 271 -19.02 -5.68 -12.26
C LEU A 271 -19.31 -6.89 -13.18
N ASP A 272 -20.18 -6.74 -14.16
CA ASP A 272 -20.52 -7.76 -15.16
C ASP A 272 -19.34 -8.04 -16.15
N ARG A 273 -18.58 -7.03 -16.53
CA ARG A 273 -17.35 -7.19 -17.33
C ARG A 273 -16.22 -7.80 -16.51
N ALA A 274 -16.18 -7.46 -15.26
CA ALA A 274 -15.20 -7.98 -14.33
C ALA A 274 -15.42 -9.50 -14.09
N ALA A 275 -16.46 -10.17 -14.62
CA ALA A 275 -16.76 -11.61 -14.52
C ALA A 275 -16.23 -12.45 -15.70
N ALA A 276 -15.74 -11.84 -16.75
CA ALA A 276 -15.18 -12.49 -17.93
C ALA A 276 -13.65 -12.57 -17.89
#